data_db3eb76a0455d9cfb0742b49643c5721
#
_entry.id   db3eb76a0455d9cfb0742b49643c5721
#
_cell.length_a   1.000
_cell.length_b   1.000
_cell.length_c   1.000
_cell.angle_alpha   90.00
_cell.angle_beta   90.00
_cell.angle_gamma   90.00
#
_symmetry.space_group_name_H-M   'P 1'
#
loop_
_entity.id
_entity.type
_entity.pdbx_description
1 polymer ?
#
loop_
_entity_poly.entity_id
_entity_poly.type
_entity_poly.pdbx_seq_one_letter_code
_entity_poly.pdbx_strand_id
1 'polypeptide(L)'
;MLPLPQWENSQPVLHAAHGAGNWIGAASALIHDDYIYLAYRDRHPVDMGRGNRAFVARSPIDDGVHFETLCSIDKAEMDAESLERPALDVTPDGAWQLYLSCATFNSKHWRIERLHAGHPADFSASTRETVFPGSAAFGIKDPVLRRRGDELRIWATLHPLTEGDDNADKMTSVDAVSCQTVMTPEPGTWYSRGTRITAVVGEFAYFDGRASAAQNFEERTGVARWRESRYVPEAGPASSPFGGGALRYVSVITVPDGQQRLYYESATEYGSHELRTELRAQP
;
A
#
# COMPACT_ATOMS: atom_id res chain seq x y z
N MET A 1 14.86 0.16 -16.00
CA MET A 1 14.62 0.50 -14.57
C MET A 1 13.23 1.12 -14.47
N LEU A 2 12.45 0.86 -13.42
CA LEU A 2 11.16 1.53 -13.24
C LEU A 2 11.36 3.04 -13.06
N PRO A 3 10.48 3.90 -13.63
CA PRO A 3 10.56 5.34 -13.41
C PRO A 3 10.16 5.69 -11.97
N LEU A 4 10.89 6.62 -11.33
CA LEU A 4 10.45 7.19 -10.07
C LEU A 4 9.21 8.07 -10.28
N PRO A 5 8.26 8.12 -9.33
CA PRO A 5 7.19 9.08 -9.35
C PRO A 5 7.71 10.52 -9.41
N GLN A 6 6.99 11.38 -10.16
CA GLN A 6 7.29 12.81 -10.27
C GLN A 6 6.05 13.59 -9.85
N TRP A 7 6.11 14.13 -8.65
CA TRP A 7 4.96 14.82 -8.05
C TRP A 7 4.39 15.93 -8.96
N GLU A 8 5.24 16.68 -9.62
CA GLU A 8 4.89 17.78 -10.52
C GLU A 8 4.14 17.36 -11.78
N ASN A 9 4.27 16.10 -12.19
CA ASN A 9 3.58 15.54 -13.37
C ASN A 9 2.28 14.82 -12.98
N SER A 10 1.95 14.79 -11.70
CA SER A 10 0.78 14.09 -11.20
C SER A 10 -0.40 15.01 -11.01
N GLN A 11 -1.58 14.41 -10.98
CA GLN A 11 -2.83 15.10 -10.62
C GLN A 11 -3.54 14.36 -9.49
N PRO A 12 -4.31 15.06 -8.65
CA PRO A 12 -5.09 14.44 -7.59
C PRO A 12 -6.21 13.56 -8.17
N VAL A 13 -6.46 12.45 -7.49
CA VAL A 13 -7.58 11.52 -7.74
C VAL A 13 -8.62 11.66 -6.63
N LEU A 14 -8.15 11.68 -5.37
CA LEU A 14 -8.99 11.82 -4.19
C LEU A 14 -8.33 12.78 -3.19
N HIS A 15 -9.12 13.71 -2.68
CA HIS A 15 -8.70 14.69 -1.68
C HIS A 15 -9.10 14.26 -0.28
N ALA A 16 -8.18 14.37 0.68
CA ALA A 16 -8.51 14.28 2.10
C ALA A 16 -8.96 15.64 2.65
N ALA A 17 -9.60 15.64 3.81
CA ALA A 17 -9.81 16.87 4.56
C ALA A 17 -8.45 17.51 4.91
N HIS A 18 -8.42 18.84 5.01
CA HIS A 18 -7.20 19.55 5.38
C HIS A 18 -6.75 19.21 6.80
N GLY A 19 -5.46 19.30 7.06
CA GLY A 19 -4.84 19.10 8.37
C GLY A 19 -4.13 17.76 8.53
N ALA A 20 -3.15 17.77 9.44
CA ALA A 20 -2.30 16.63 9.71
C ALA A 20 -3.10 15.40 10.17
N GLY A 21 -2.74 14.24 9.64
CA GLY A 21 -3.40 12.98 10.00
C GLY A 21 -4.63 12.63 9.15
N ASN A 22 -5.16 13.58 8.35
CA ASN A 22 -6.21 13.33 7.37
C ASN A 22 -5.57 12.86 6.06
N TRP A 23 -5.68 11.58 5.77
CA TRP A 23 -5.05 10.99 4.58
C TRP A 23 -6.05 10.13 3.83
N ILE A 24 -5.94 10.16 2.52
CA ILE A 24 -6.65 9.24 1.63
C ILE A 24 -5.63 8.66 0.64
N GLY A 25 -5.55 7.33 0.55
CA GLY A 25 -4.54 6.71 -0.27
C GLY A 25 -4.23 5.27 0.13
N ALA A 26 -2.93 4.91 0.17
CA ALA A 26 -2.44 3.55 0.34
C ALA A 26 -3.06 2.59 -0.70
N ALA A 27 -3.12 3.04 -1.95
CA ALA A 27 -3.87 2.39 -3.02
C ALA A 27 -3.26 1.07 -3.47
N SER A 28 -4.14 0.17 -3.90
CA SER A 28 -3.84 -0.98 -4.76
C SER A 28 -4.71 -0.89 -6.00
N ALA A 29 -4.09 -0.89 -7.17
CA ALA A 29 -4.76 -0.80 -8.47
C ALA A 29 -4.63 -2.11 -9.23
N LEU A 30 -5.67 -2.50 -9.94
CA LEU A 30 -5.66 -3.56 -10.94
C LEU A 30 -6.54 -3.19 -12.14
N ILE A 31 -6.25 -3.80 -13.29
CA ILE A 31 -7.12 -3.73 -14.46
C ILE A 31 -7.88 -5.05 -14.56
N HIS A 32 -9.20 -4.95 -14.73
CA HIS A 32 -10.04 -6.08 -15.03
C HIS A 32 -11.12 -5.63 -16.02
N ASP A 33 -11.26 -6.38 -17.11
CA ASP A 33 -12.06 -5.97 -18.27
C ASP A 33 -11.70 -4.55 -18.73
N ASP A 34 -12.68 -3.69 -18.95
CA ASP A 34 -12.51 -2.32 -19.44
C ASP A 34 -12.38 -1.29 -18.30
N TYR A 35 -12.03 -1.72 -17.09
CA TYR A 35 -11.97 -0.85 -15.91
C TYR A 35 -10.65 -0.96 -15.15
N ILE A 36 -10.27 0.17 -14.56
CA ILE A 36 -9.28 0.24 -13.48
C ILE A 36 -10.04 0.17 -12.15
N TYR A 37 -9.68 -0.76 -11.31
CA TYR A 37 -10.18 -0.88 -9.94
C TYR A 37 -9.13 -0.39 -8.96
N LEU A 38 -9.56 0.41 -7.99
CA LEU A 38 -8.76 0.87 -6.88
C LEU A 38 -9.34 0.36 -5.57
N ALA A 39 -8.50 -0.26 -4.74
CA ALA A 39 -8.76 -0.33 -3.32
C ALA A 39 -7.88 0.71 -2.61
N TYR A 40 -8.45 1.47 -1.69
CA TYR A 40 -7.75 2.50 -0.92
C TYR A 40 -8.38 2.64 0.47
N ARG A 41 -7.74 3.39 1.36
CA ARG A 41 -8.30 3.68 2.68
C ARG A 41 -8.37 5.18 2.94
N ASP A 42 -9.29 5.60 3.80
CA ASP A 42 -9.24 6.89 4.49
C ASP A 42 -8.58 6.74 5.87
N ARG A 43 -8.02 7.81 6.36
CA ARG A 43 -7.43 7.89 7.68
C ARG A 43 -7.65 9.28 8.27
N HIS A 44 -7.95 9.30 9.56
CA HIS A 44 -8.09 10.48 10.38
C HIS A 44 -6.92 10.61 11.36
N PRO A 45 -6.76 11.74 12.05
CA PRO A 45 -5.82 11.87 13.17
C PRO A 45 -5.98 10.73 14.19
N VAL A 46 -4.91 10.45 14.94
CA VAL A 46 -4.88 9.31 15.88
C VAL A 46 -5.97 9.41 16.94
N ASP A 47 -6.21 10.59 17.47
CA ASP A 47 -7.29 10.90 18.43
C ASP A 47 -8.70 10.82 17.85
N MET A 48 -8.83 10.85 16.53
CA MET A 48 -10.09 10.69 15.79
C MET A 48 -10.28 9.27 15.20
N GLY A 49 -9.44 8.31 15.58
CA GLY A 49 -9.65 6.89 15.29
C GLY A 49 -8.84 6.31 14.13
N ARG A 50 -7.86 7.01 13.58
CA ARG A 50 -6.91 6.49 12.57
C ARG A 50 -7.59 6.06 11.25
N GLY A 51 -7.20 4.90 10.70
CA GLY A 51 -7.78 4.33 9.48
C GLY A 51 -9.21 3.82 9.73
N ASN A 52 -10.20 4.50 9.15
CA ASN A 52 -11.61 4.23 9.40
C ASN A 52 -12.21 3.22 8.45
N ARG A 53 -11.99 3.42 7.14
CA ARG A 53 -12.62 2.64 6.09
C ARG A 53 -11.63 2.27 5.00
N ALA A 54 -11.85 1.09 4.43
CA ALA A 54 -11.32 0.72 3.13
C ALA A 54 -12.42 0.84 2.08
N PHE A 55 -12.06 1.26 0.87
CA PHE A 55 -12.98 1.47 -0.24
C PHE A 55 -12.53 0.63 -1.43
N VAL A 56 -13.49 0.22 -2.23
CA VAL A 56 -13.26 -0.30 -3.58
C VAL A 56 -14.00 0.61 -4.56
N ALA A 57 -13.30 1.09 -5.57
CA ALA A 57 -13.83 1.99 -6.59
C ALA A 57 -13.35 1.56 -7.98
N ARG A 58 -14.02 2.03 -9.02
CA ARG A 58 -13.65 1.77 -10.41
C ARG A 58 -13.67 3.04 -11.26
N SER A 59 -12.88 3.04 -12.30
CA SER A 59 -12.85 4.06 -13.37
C SER A 59 -12.76 3.37 -14.71
N PRO A 60 -13.35 3.93 -15.80
CA PRO A 60 -13.06 3.45 -17.15
C PRO A 60 -11.55 3.42 -17.42
N ILE A 61 -11.08 2.43 -18.19
CA ILE A 61 -9.65 2.20 -18.40
C ILE A 61 -8.94 3.36 -19.10
N ASP A 62 -9.67 4.13 -19.89
CA ASP A 62 -9.20 5.32 -20.62
C ASP A 62 -9.18 6.61 -19.75
N ASP A 63 -9.86 6.61 -18.61
CA ASP A 63 -9.86 7.74 -17.65
C ASP A 63 -8.79 7.53 -16.56
N GLY A 64 -9.07 6.67 -15.60
CA GLY A 64 -8.17 6.38 -14.47
C GLY A 64 -7.94 7.53 -13.50
N VAL A 65 -8.78 8.55 -13.50
CA VAL A 65 -8.76 9.72 -12.60
C VAL A 65 -10.06 9.85 -11.82
N HIS A 66 -11.20 9.70 -12.49
CA HIS A 66 -12.52 9.80 -11.87
C HIS A 66 -13.03 8.41 -11.51
N PHE A 67 -13.21 8.17 -10.23
CA PHE A 67 -13.59 6.86 -9.69
C PHE A 67 -14.98 6.89 -9.08
N GLU A 68 -15.80 5.89 -9.46
CA GLU A 68 -17.06 5.55 -8.81
C GLU A 68 -16.79 4.58 -7.64
N THR A 69 -17.20 4.94 -6.42
CA THR A 69 -17.12 4.02 -5.27
C THR A 69 -18.14 2.91 -5.41
N LEU A 70 -17.70 1.67 -5.34
CA LEU A 70 -18.53 0.47 -5.41
C LEU A 70 -18.97 -0.01 -4.03
N CYS A 71 -18.03 -0.07 -3.08
CA CYS A 71 -18.30 -0.43 -1.69
C CYS A 71 -17.31 0.20 -0.73
N SER A 72 -17.64 0.15 0.55
CA SER A 72 -16.75 0.50 1.66
C SER A 72 -16.89 -0.50 2.79
N ILE A 73 -15.77 -0.80 3.47
CA ILE A 73 -15.70 -1.66 4.65
C ILE A 73 -15.26 -0.81 5.83
N ASP A 74 -16.06 -0.74 6.87
CA ASP A 74 -15.73 -0.02 8.10
C ASP A 74 -14.84 -0.87 9.01
N LYS A 75 -13.93 -0.23 9.75
CA LYS A 75 -13.05 -0.92 10.69
C LYS A 75 -13.81 -1.69 11.79
N ALA A 76 -14.97 -1.20 12.17
CA ALA A 76 -15.82 -1.87 13.16
C ALA A 76 -16.36 -3.21 12.64
N GLU A 77 -16.69 -3.30 11.35
CA GLU A 77 -17.09 -4.55 10.70
C GLU A 77 -15.96 -5.59 10.69
N MET A 78 -14.70 -5.11 10.63
CA MET A 78 -13.50 -5.95 10.62
C MET A 78 -13.00 -6.29 12.03
N ASP A 79 -13.66 -5.85 13.09
CA ASP A 79 -13.17 -5.97 14.46
C ASP A 79 -11.72 -5.46 14.56
N ALA A 80 -11.49 -4.26 14.05
CA ALA A 80 -10.16 -3.64 13.95
C ALA A 80 -10.14 -2.24 14.56
N GLU A 81 -9.03 -1.90 15.21
CA GLU A 81 -8.79 -0.54 15.71
C GLU A 81 -8.53 0.44 14.56
N SER A 82 -7.92 -0.05 13.49
CA SER A 82 -7.56 0.73 12.30
C SER A 82 -7.43 -0.18 11.09
N LEU A 83 -7.82 0.33 9.91
CA LEU A 83 -7.51 -0.27 8.63
C LEU A 83 -6.35 0.47 7.97
N GLU A 84 -5.43 -0.29 7.36
CA GLU A 84 -4.36 0.22 6.51
C GLU A 84 -4.45 -0.45 5.14
N ARG A 85 -3.47 -0.24 4.31
CA ARG A 85 -3.41 -0.62 2.91
C ARG A 85 -4.26 -1.85 2.55
N PRO A 86 -5.33 -1.67 1.72
CA PRO A 86 -6.01 -2.77 1.06
C PRO A 86 -5.23 -3.23 -0.17
N ALA A 87 -5.50 -4.46 -0.64
CA ALA A 87 -5.02 -4.97 -1.92
C ALA A 87 -6.07 -5.85 -2.60
N LEU A 88 -6.31 -5.60 -3.89
CA LEU A 88 -7.27 -6.33 -4.70
C LEU A 88 -6.60 -7.44 -5.52
N ASP A 89 -7.31 -8.54 -5.71
CA ASP A 89 -6.98 -9.62 -6.62
C ASP A 89 -8.25 -10.17 -7.28
N VAL A 90 -8.11 -10.72 -8.48
CA VAL A 90 -9.14 -11.49 -9.16
C VAL A 90 -8.57 -12.87 -9.45
N THR A 91 -9.24 -13.90 -8.98
CA THR A 91 -8.84 -15.29 -9.19
C THR A 91 -9.09 -15.73 -10.64
N PRO A 92 -8.45 -16.80 -11.13
CA PRO A 92 -8.66 -17.27 -12.50
C PRO A 92 -10.10 -17.68 -12.83
N ASP A 93 -10.89 -18.06 -11.83
CA ASP A 93 -12.32 -18.36 -11.94
C ASP A 93 -13.22 -17.12 -11.81
N GLY A 94 -12.62 -15.92 -11.72
CA GLY A 94 -13.33 -14.64 -11.71
C GLY A 94 -13.82 -14.18 -10.34
N ALA A 95 -13.49 -14.88 -9.25
CA ALA A 95 -13.84 -14.42 -7.91
C ALA A 95 -12.94 -13.26 -7.47
N TRP A 96 -13.53 -12.30 -6.77
CA TRP A 96 -12.81 -11.14 -6.24
C TRP A 96 -12.30 -11.39 -4.83
N GLN A 97 -11.10 -10.91 -4.54
CA GLN A 97 -10.49 -10.98 -3.22
C GLN A 97 -10.00 -9.58 -2.81
N LEU A 98 -10.29 -9.21 -1.56
CA LEU A 98 -9.81 -7.98 -0.94
C LEU A 98 -9.03 -8.34 0.32
N TYR A 99 -7.73 -8.04 0.32
CA TYR A 99 -6.86 -8.22 1.47
C TYR A 99 -6.77 -6.90 2.23
N LEU A 100 -6.95 -6.93 3.55
CA LEU A 100 -6.96 -5.75 4.42
C LEU A 100 -5.98 -5.90 5.57
N SER A 101 -5.18 -4.86 5.81
CA SER A 101 -4.37 -4.75 7.03
C SER A 101 -5.25 -4.26 8.18
N CYS A 102 -5.40 -5.08 9.20
CA CYS A 102 -6.25 -4.81 10.37
C CYS A 102 -5.42 -4.70 11.63
N ALA A 103 -5.50 -3.57 12.35
CA ALA A 103 -4.86 -3.39 13.65
C ALA A 103 -5.65 -4.09 14.75
N THR A 104 -4.97 -4.77 15.65
CA THR A 104 -5.56 -5.37 16.85
C THR A 104 -5.73 -4.30 17.92
N PHE A 105 -6.90 -4.26 18.58
CA PHE A 105 -7.22 -3.30 19.63
C PHE A 105 -6.17 -3.26 20.75
N ASN A 106 -5.87 -2.06 21.22
CA ASN A 106 -4.95 -1.80 22.36
C ASN A 106 -3.56 -2.41 22.17
N SER A 107 -3.07 -2.49 20.93
CA SER A 107 -1.84 -3.17 20.59
C SER A 107 -1.15 -2.50 19.40
N LYS A 108 0.13 -2.76 19.19
CA LYS A 108 0.84 -2.45 17.94
C LYS A 108 0.77 -3.60 16.93
N HIS A 109 0.04 -4.66 17.26
CA HIS A 109 -0.08 -5.85 16.43
C HIS A 109 -0.97 -5.58 15.21
N TRP A 110 -0.60 -6.16 14.08
CA TRP A 110 -1.32 -6.14 12.82
C TRP A 110 -1.46 -7.55 12.26
N ARG A 111 -2.58 -7.77 11.58
CA ARG A 111 -2.89 -8.98 10.84
C ARG A 111 -3.43 -8.64 9.45
N ILE A 112 -3.39 -9.58 8.52
CA ILE A 112 -4.00 -9.43 7.19
C ILE A 112 -5.21 -10.35 7.12
N GLU A 113 -6.37 -9.74 6.87
CA GLU A 113 -7.64 -10.40 6.60
C GLU A 113 -7.88 -10.45 5.09
N ARG A 114 -8.62 -11.46 4.63
CA ARG A 114 -9.08 -11.61 3.26
C ARG A 114 -10.60 -11.69 3.23
N LEU A 115 -11.23 -10.92 2.34
CA LEU A 115 -12.65 -10.99 2.00
C LEU A 115 -12.81 -11.59 0.62
N HIS A 116 -13.93 -12.29 0.38
CA HIS A 116 -14.30 -12.87 -0.91
C HIS A 116 -15.63 -12.32 -1.39
N ALA A 117 -15.75 -12.11 -2.72
CA ALA A 117 -16.99 -11.71 -3.36
C ALA A 117 -17.05 -12.20 -4.81
N GLY A 118 -18.26 -12.39 -5.33
CA GLY A 118 -18.48 -12.65 -6.76
C GLY A 118 -18.39 -11.38 -7.62
N HIS A 119 -18.60 -10.21 -7.00
CA HIS A 119 -18.50 -8.91 -7.65
C HIS A 119 -17.86 -7.90 -6.66
N PRO A 120 -17.06 -6.93 -7.12
CA PRO A 120 -16.30 -6.04 -6.23
C PRO A 120 -17.16 -5.06 -5.42
N ALA A 121 -18.46 -4.92 -5.75
CA ALA A 121 -19.41 -4.16 -4.93
C ALA A 121 -19.97 -4.96 -3.75
N ASP A 122 -19.77 -6.28 -3.72
CA ASP A 122 -20.43 -7.20 -2.76
C ASP A 122 -19.48 -7.64 -1.63
N PHE A 123 -18.33 -7.01 -1.47
CA PHE A 123 -17.43 -7.33 -0.36
C PHE A 123 -18.11 -7.07 0.98
N SER A 124 -18.03 -8.06 1.87
CA SER A 124 -18.63 -8.05 3.19
C SER A 124 -17.70 -8.67 4.22
N ALA A 125 -17.66 -8.12 5.42
CA ALA A 125 -16.93 -8.67 6.54
C ALA A 125 -17.40 -10.08 6.96
N SER A 126 -18.60 -10.50 6.54
CA SER A 126 -19.11 -11.86 6.78
C SER A 126 -18.29 -12.96 6.07
N THR A 127 -17.55 -12.61 5.02
CA THR A 127 -16.67 -13.54 4.30
C THR A 127 -15.22 -13.50 4.79
N ARG A 128 -14.97 -12.83 5.94
CA ARG A 128 -13.64 -12.59 6.51
C ARG A 128 -12.91 -13.88 6.89
N GLU A 129 -11.65 -13.95 6.48
CA GLU A 129 -10.71 -14.99 6.84
C GLU A 129 -9.36 -14.36 7.21
N THR A 130 -8.77 -14.71 8.37
CA THR A 130 -7.42 -14.29 8.72
C THR A 130 -6.41 -15.13 7.94
N VAL A 131 -5.73 -14.52 6.96
CA VAL A 131 -4.75 -15.22 6.12
C VAL A 131 -3.33 -15.10 6.64
N PHE A 132 -2.99 -13.97 7.28
CA PHE A 132 -1.70 -13.77 7.95
C PHE A 132 -1.92 -13.17 9.33
N PRO A 133 -1.88 -13.99 10.39
CA PRO A 133 -2.22 -13.54 11.74
C PRO A 133 -1.10 -12.71 12.41
N GLY A 134 0.12 -12.71 11.85
CA GLY A 134 1.28 -12.22 12.60
C GLY A 134 1.66 -13.17 13.74
N SER A 135 2.37 -12.65 14.74
CA SER A 135 2.76 -13.40 15.93
C SER A 135 2.94 -12.48 17.15
N ALA A 136 3.28 -13.03 18.31
CA ALA A 136 3.63 -12.23 19.47
C ALA A 136 4.90 -11.37 19.25
N ALA A 137 5.77 -11.74 18.32
CA ALA A 137 7.00 -11.04 18.02
C ALA A 137 6.86 -9.97 16.93
N PHE A 138 5.85 -10.07 16.07
CA PHE A 138 5.65 -9.13 14.97
C PHE A 138 4.20 -9.05 14.52
N GLY A 139 3.78 -7.84 14.10
CA GLY A 139 2.61 -7.63 13.26
C GLY A 139 2.97 -7.76 11.80
N ILE A 140 1.99 -8.13 10.95
CA ILE A 140 2.13 -8.21 9.50
C ILE A 140 1.06 -7.36 8.82
N LYS A 141 1.45 -6.53 7.84
CA LYS A 141 0.55 -5.59 7.18
C LYS A 141 1.02 -5.19 5.78
N ASP A 142 0.25 -4.32 5.13
CA ASP A 142 0.54 -3.71 3.83
C ASP A 142 0.77 -4.75 2.72
N PRO A 143 -0.23 -5.60 2.41
CA PRO A 143 -0.09 -6.63 1.40
C PRO A 143 0.12 -6.04 0.00
N VAL A 144 0.98 -6.69 -0.78
CA VAL A 144 1.22 -6.43 -2.20
C VAL A 144 1.02 -7.74 -2.94
N LEU A 145 0.12 -7.72 -3.91
CA LEU A 145 -0.30 -8.93 -4.62
C LEU A 145 0.22 -8.90 -6.07
N ARG A 146 0.61 -10.04 -6.57
CA ARG A 146 0.93 -10.25 -7.97
C ARG A 146 0.51 -11.64 -8.41
N ARG A 147 -0.49 -11.68 -9.30
CA ARG A 147 -0.96 -12.92 -9.90
C ARG A 147 -0.33 -13.15 -11.27
N ARG A 148 0.01 -14.40 -11.54
CA ARG A 148 0.40 -14.91 -12.86
C ARG A 148 -0.30 -16.26 -13.08
N GLY A 149 -1.39 -16.28 -13.84
CA GLY A 149 -2.24 -17.45 -13.95
C GLY A 149 -2.73 -17.89 -12.57
N ASP A 150 -2.50 -19.14 -12.21
CA ASP A 150 -2.91 -19.70 -10.90
C ASP A 150 -2.00 -19.28 -9.74
N GLU A 151 -0.79 -18.84 -10.02
CA GLU A 151 0.18 -18.45 -8.97
C GLU A 151 -0.11 -17.05 -8.46
N LEU A 152 -0.39 -16.93 -7.15
CA LEU A 152 -0.47 -15.67 -6.42
C LEU A 152 0.76 -15.54 -5.51
N ARG A 153 1.57 -14.49 -5.74
CA ARG A 153 2.64 -14.08 -4.84
C ARG A 153 2.19 -12.92 -4.00
N ILE A 154 2.54 -12.96 -2.71
CA ILE A 154 2.16 -11.96 -1.72
C ILE A 154 3.42 -11.48 -0.99
N TRP A 155 3.66 -10.19 -1.02
CA TRP A 155 4.64 -9.51 -0.16
C TRP A 155 3.89 -8.75 0.93
N ALA A 156 4.53 -8.59 2.07
CA ALA A 156 3.99 -7.82 3.18
C ALA A 156 5.12 -7.13 3.96
N THR A 157 4.73 -6.30 4.90
CA THR A 157 5.63 -5.63 5.83
C THR A 157 5.52 -6.27 7.21
N LEU A 158 6.64 -6.73 7.76
CA LEU A 158 6.75 -7.11 9.16
C LEU A 158 7.04 -5.87 10.02
N HIS A 159 6.33 -5.76 11.12
CA HIS A 159 6.48 -4.72 12.12
C HIS A 159 6.85 -5.38 13.46
N PRO A 160 8.11 -5.28 13.94
CA PRO A 160 8.52 -5.88 15.20
C PRO A 160 7.74 -5.31 16.39
N LEU A 161 7.40 -6.16 17.35
CA LEU A 161 6.62 -5.82 18.55
C LEU A 161 7.44 -5.85 19.85
N THR A 162 8.73 -6.11 19.79
CA THR A 162 9.62 -6.23 20.96
C THR A 162 9.70 -4.89 21.69
N GLU A 163 9.32 -4.87 22.97
CA GLU A 163 9.41 -3.69 23.82
C GLU A 163 10.88 -3.34 24.11
N GLY A 164 11.18 -2.04 24.11
CA GLY A 164 12.48 -1.51 24.53
C GLY A 164 13.62 -1.74 23.54
N ASP A 165 13.37 -2.30 22.39
CA ASP A 165 14.37 -2.49 21.35
C ASP A 165 14.35 -1.31 20.36
N ASP A 166 15.53 -0.80 19.99
CA ASP A 166 15.73 0.13 18.88
C ASP A 166 15.21 -0.42 17.55
N ASN A 167 14.93 -1.72 17.48
CA ASN A 167 14.34 -2.41 16.35
C ASN A 167 12.80 -2.34 16.31
N ALA A 168 12.13 -1.93 17.40
CA ALA A 168 10.67 -1.95 17.50
C ALA A 168 9.93 -1.22 16.37
N ASP A 169 10.58 -0.27 15.68
CA ASP A 169 10.03 0.47 14.55
C ASP A 169 10.71 0.15 13.22
N LYS A 170 11.62 -0.81 13.18
CA LYS A 170 12.29 -1.22 11.94
C LYS A 170 11.38 -2.15 11.14
N MET A 171 10.71 -1.58 10.15
CA MET A 171 9.91 -2.37 9.23
C MET A 171 10.80 -3.06 8.19
N THR A 172 10.51 -4.33 7.90
CA THR A 172 11.14 -5.10 6.83
C THR A 172 10.10 -5.66 5.88
N SER A 173 10.47 -5.81 4.60
CA SER A 173 9.59 -6.44 3.62
C SER A 173 9.88 -7.94 3.53
N VAL A 174 8.82 -8.73 3.46
CA VAL A 174 8.90 -10.20 3.41
C VAL A 174 8.07 -10.75 2.25
N ASP A 175 8.42 -11.96 1.80
CA ASP A 175 7.46 -12.86 1.16
C ASP A 175 6.50 -13.32 2.26
N ALA A 176 5.20 -13.05 2.09
CA ALA A 176 4.24 -13.22 3.19
C ALA A 176 3.95 -14.70 3.49
N VAL A 177 4.10 -15.58 2.51
CA VAL A 177 3.82 -17.02 2.66
C VAL A 177 4.94 -17.73 3.41
N SER A 178 6.19 -17.47 3.03
CA SER A 178 7.38 -18.08 3.65
C SER A 178 7.91 -17.30 4.85
N CYS A 179 7.44 -16.07 5.07
CA CYS A 179 8.02 -15.10 6.02
C CYS A 179 9.52 -14.80 5.77
N GLN A 180 10.04 -15.14 4.60
CA GLN A 180 11.41 -14.83 4.23
C GLN A 180 11.56 -13.34 4.01
N THR A 181 12.54 -12.73 4.67
CA THR A 181 12.87 -11.31 4.46
C THR A 181 13.45 -11.12 3.05
N VAL A 182 12.84 -10.21 2.31
CA VAL A 182 13.24 -9.87 0.93
C VAL A 182 13.81 -8.47 0.79
N MET A 183 13.65 -7.61 1.81
CA MET A 183 14.26 -6.28 1.86
C MET A 183 14.36 -5.80 3.31
N THR A 184 15.52 -5.23 3.68
CA THR A 184 15.80 -4.72 5.02
C THR A 184 16.28 -3.26 4.97
N PRO A 185 16.06 -2.49 6.05
CA PRO A 185 16.73 -1.20 6.24
C PRO A 185 18.25 -1.34 6.25
N GLU A 186 18.95 -0.33 5.73
CA GLU A 186 20.42 -0.25 5.75
C GLU A 186 20.88 0.99 6.51
N PRO A 187 21.80 0.85 7.50
CA PRO A 187 22.35 1.98 8.23
C PRO A 187 22.96 3.05 7.32
N GLY A 188 22.77 4.33 7.65
CA GLY A 188 23.33 5.45 6.91
C GLY A 188 22.58 5.84 5.62
N THR A 189 21.48 5.14 5.31
CA THR A 189 20.65 5.44 4.14
C THR A 189 19.37 6.19 4.51
N TRP A 190 18.66 6.72 3.50
CA TRP A 190 17.36 7.36 3.69
C TRP A 190 16.24 6.38 4.08
N TYR A 191 16.49 5.08 4.01
CA TYR A 191 15.58 3.99 4.43
C TYR A 191 16.13 3.18 5.62
N SER A 192 17.03 3.77 6.41
CA SER A 192 17.72 3.07 7.50
C SER A 192 16.83 2.63 8.65
N ARG A 193 15.59 3.14 8.74
CA ARG A 193 14.63 2.78 9.81
C ARG A 193 13.46 1.93 9.33
N GLY A 194 13.23 1.82 8.05
CA GLY A 194 12.12 1.00 7.53
C GLY A 194 12.13 0.87 6.02
N THR A 195 11.74 -0.31 5.54
CA THR A 195 11.46 -0.60 4.13
C THR A 195 10.12 -1.29 4.02
N ARG A 196 9.34 -0.87 3.03
CA ARG A 196 8.03 -1.44 2.71
C ARG A 196 7.89 -1.53 1.19
N ILE A 197 7.87 -2.75 0.64
CA ILE A 197 7.54 -2.96 -0.76
C ILE A 197 6.09 -2.52 -1.00
N THR A 198 5.86 -1.78 -2.08
CA THR A 198 4.54 -1.23 -2.42
C THR A 198 4.01 -1.66 -3.77
N ALA A 199 4.88 -2.06 -4.70
CA ALA A 199 4.50 -2.71 -5.95
C ALA A 199 5.66 -3.54 -6.49
N VAL A 200 5.35 -4.60 -7.25
CA VAL A 200 6.35 -5.45 -7.89
C VAL A 200 6.06 -5.58 -9.38
N VAL A 201 7.03 -5.23 -10.22
CA VAL A 201 6.94 -5.25 -11.69
C VAL A 201 8.17 -5.94 -12.27
N GLY A 202 8.01 -7.13 -12.85
CA GLY A 202 9.15 -7.91 -13.33
C GLY A 202 10.11 -8.25 -12.20
N GLU A 203 11.35 -7.88 -12.36
CA GLU A 203 12.43 -8.01 -11.37
C GLU A 203 12.57 -6.75 -10.47
N PHE A 204 11.75 -5.72 -10.68
CA PHE A 204 11.80 -4.48 -9.93
C PHE A 204 10.66 -4.38 -8.90
N ALA A 205 10.91 -3.58 -7.85
CA ALA A 205 9.90 -3.20 -6.88
C ALA A 205 9.98 -1.70 -6.59
N TYR A 206 8.81 -1.08 -6.41
CA TYR A 206 8.72 0.16 -5.66
C TYR A 206 8.72 -0.15 -4.17
N PHE A 207 9.40 0.68 -3.40
CA PHE A 207 9.40 0.56 -1.95
C PHE A 207 9.38 1.92 -1.28
N ASP A 208 8.76 1.97 -0.11
CA ASP A 208 8.82 3.13 0.76
C ASP A 208 9.92 2.95 1.79
N GLY A 209 10.59 4.05 2.12
CA GLY A 209 11.62 4.09 3.14
C GLY A 209 11.54 5.32 4.04
N ARG A 210 12.10 5.20 5.25
CA ARG A 210 12.32 6.30 6.18
C ARG A 210 13.64 6.13 6.93
N ALA A 211 14.29 7.26 7.29
CA ALA A 211 15.59 7.23 7.96
C ALA A 211 15.48 7.22 9.51
N SER A 212 14.33 7.61 10.08
CA SER A 212 14.15 7.74 11.52
C SER A 212 12.70 7.51 11.96
N ALA A 213 12.48 7.32 13.25
CA ALA A 213 11.13 7.26 13.84
C ALA A 213 10.37 8.59 13.71
N ALA A 214 11.08 9.73 13.70
CA ALA A 214 10.47 11.05 13.49
C ALA A 214 9.87 11.22 12.08
N GLN A 215 10.32 10.43 11.11
CA GLN A 215 9.77 10.39 9.76
C GLN A 215 8.65 9.34 9.61
N ASN A 216 8.09 8.86 10.72
CA ASN A 216 6.91 8.02 10.66
C ASN A 216 5.78 8.80 9.98
N PHE A 217 5.19 8.18 8.93
CA PHE A 217 4.20 8.78 8.03
C PHE A 217 4.77 9.69 6.93
N GLU A 218 6.07 10.01 6.96
CA GLU A 218 6.78 10.81 5.97
C GLU A 218 7.69 9.92 5.08
N GLU A 219 7.26 8.68 4.84
CA GLU A 219 7.99 7.77 4.00
C GLU A 219 8.06 8.31 2.56
N ARG A 220 9.17 8.01 1.90
CA ARG A 220 9.45 8.38 0.51
C ARG A 220 9.67 7.14 -0.33
N THR A 221 9.43 7.23 -1.62
CA THR A 221 9.47 6.09 -2.53
C THR A 221 10.81 5.96 -3.25
N GLY A 222 11.31 4.74 -3.31
CA GLY A 222 12.43 4.33 -4.16
C GLY A 222 12.10 3.15 -5.05
N VAL A 223 13.08 2.79 -5.89
CA VAL A 223 13.04 1.61 -6.76
C VAL A 223 14.17 0.68 -6.35
N ALA A 224 13.85 -0.61 -6.24
CA ALA A 224 14.79 -1.68 -5.96
C ALA A 224 14.69 -2.76 -7.05
N ARG A 225 15.76 -3.52 -7.22
CA ARG A 225 15.84 -4.63 -8.16
C ARG A 225 16.10 -5.94 -7.43
N TRP A 226 15.42 -7.01 -7.88
CA TRP A 226 15.66 -8.35 -7.38
C TRP A 226 17.05 -8.84 -7.78
N ARG A 227 17.86 -9.20 -6.78
CA ARG A 227 19.21 -9.76 -6.96
C ARG A 227 19.39 -10.92 -5.99
N GLU A 228 19.77 -12.07 -6.52
CA GLU A 228 19.95 -13.31 -5.74
C GLU A 228 18.67 -13.69 -4.99
N SER A 229 18.46 -13.22 -3.74
CA SER A 229 17.32 -13.57 -2.90
C SER A 229 16.65 -12.37 -2.23
N ARG A 230 16.98 -11.12 -2.66
CA ARG A 230 16.46 -9.89 -2.06
C ARG A 230 16.32 -8.76 -3.07
N TYR A 231 15.53 -7.75 -2.71
CA TYR A 231 15.47 -6.48 -3.42
C TYR A 231 16.59 -5.55 -2.93
N VAL A 232 17.38 -5.04 -3.86
CA VAL A 232 18.49 -4.11 -3.62
C VAL A 232 18.10 -2.75 -4.19
N PRO A 233 18.10 -1.66 -3.39
CA PRO A 233 17.78 -0.32 -3.86
C PRO A 233 18.69 0.14 -4.99
N GLU A 234 18.10 0.74 -6.04
CA GLU A 234 18.84 1.27 -7.20
C GLU A 234 18.57 2.76 -7.43
N ALA A 235 17.41 3.28 -7.03
CA ALA A 235 17.05 4.68 -7.23
C ALA A 235 16.13 5.22 -6.12
N GLY A 236 16.13 6.54 -5.94
CA GLY A 236 15.29 7.27 -4.99
C GLY A 236 16.08 8.15 -4.03
N PRO A 237 15.38 8.83 -3.11
CA PRO A 237 13.93 8.83 -2.99
C PRO A 237 13.24 9.84 -3.92
N ALA A 238 12.03 9.49 -4.40
CA ALA A 238 11.05 10.45 -4.85
C ALA A 238 10.28 11.00 -3.65
N SER A 239 9.94 12.28 -3.68
CA SER A 239 9.27 12.95 -2.56
C SER A 239 8.26 14.02 -3.04
N SER A 240 7.28 14.32 -2.18
CA SER A 240 6.43 15.50 -2.32
C SER A 240 7.24 16.77 -2.03
N PRO A 241 6.90 17.94 -2.61
CA PRO A 241 7.45 19.22 -2.20
C PRO A 241 6.90 19.72 -0.85
N PHE A 242 5.91 19.04 -0.27
CA PHE A 242 5.20 19.44 0.94
C PHE A 242 5.47 18.54 2.14
N GLY A 243 5.20 19.06 3.34
CA GLY A 243 5.38 18.34 4.59
C GLY A 243 6.81 17.83 4.76
N GLY A 244 6.98 16.62 5.29
CA GLY A 244 8.27 15.92 5.40
C GLY A 244 8.71 15.21 4.12
N GLY A 245 8.03 15.50 2.98
CA GLY A 245 8.33 14.89 1.68
C GLY A 245 7.57 13.60 1.41
N ALA A 246 6.52 13.28 2.17
CA ALA A 246 5.77 12.04 2.00
C ALA A 246 5.29 11.85 0.56
N LEU A 247 5.76 10.79 -0.06
CA LEU A 247 5.29 10.24 -1.34
C LEU A 247 5.46 8.73 -1.24
N ARG A 248 4.36 8.01 -1.10
CA ARG A 248 4.39 6.64 -0.62
C ARG A 248 3.24 5.77 -1.17
N TYR A 249 3.29 4.47 -0.89
CA TYR A 249 2.27 3.50 -1.30
C TYR A 249 2.04 3.47 -2.80
N VAL A 250 3.11 3.50 -3.60
CA VAL A 250 2.99 3.40 -5.05
C VAL A 250 2.29 2.08 -5.41
N SER A 251 1.27 2.19 -6.24
CA SER A 251 0.68 1.09 -6.99
C SER A 251 0.82 1.39 -8.47
N VAL A 252 1.07 0.39 -9.29
CA VAL A 252 1.32 0.56 -10.71
C VAL A 252 0.56 -0.47 -11.53
N ILE A 253 -0.04 0.00 -12.62
CA ILE A 253 -0.68 -0.81 -13.64
C ILE A 253 -0.11 -0.44 -15.02
N THR A 254 -0.16 -1.39 -15.95
CA THR A 254 0.17 -1.11 -17.36
C THR A 254 -1.14 -0.95 -18.11
N VAL A 255 -1.38 0.26 -18.65
CA VAL A 255 -2.58 0.56 -19.45
C VAL A 255 -2.44 0.03 -20.89
N PRO A 256 -3.52 -0.09 -21.67
CA PRO A 256 -3.50 -0.77 -22.98
C PRO A 256 -2.52 -0.21 -24.00
N ASP A 257 -2.18 1.07 -23.94
CA ASP A 257 -1.18 1.70 -24.81
C ASP A 257 0.27 1.40 -24.41
N GLY A 258 0.48 0.59 -23.36
CA GLY A 258 1.80 0.19 -22.87
C GLY A 258 2.40 1.17 -21.86
N GLN A 259 1.79 2.29 -21.56
CA GLN A 259 2.25 3.19 -20.51
C GLN A 259 2.00 2.59 -19.11
N GLN A 260 2.74 3.08 -18.12
CA GLN A 260 2.50 2.76 -16.72
C GLN A 260 1.71 3.90 -16.07
N ARG A 261 0.58 3.56 -15.45
CA ARG A 261 -0.14 4.48 -14.57
C ARG A 261 0.23 4.17 -13.12
N LEU A 262 0.73 5.18 -12.45
CA LEU A 262 1.08 5.12 -11.03
C LEU A 262 -0.02 5.79 -10.21
N TYR A 263 -0.36 5.18 -9.07
CA TYR A 263 -1.17 5.76 -8.02
C TYR A 263 -0.36 5.79 -6.74
N TYR A 264 -0.37 6.91 -6.00
CA TYR A 264 0.38 7.03 -4.76
C TYR A 264 -0.22 8.07 -3.81
N GLU A 265 0.03 7.88 -2.55
CA GLU A 265 -0.33 8.84 -1.51
C GLU A 265 0.77 9.88 -1.37
N SER A 266 0.41 11.16 -1.33
CA SER A 266 1.36 12.27 -1.26
C SER A 266 0.93 13.36 -0.30
N ALA A 267 1.88 13.92 0.45
CA ALA A 267 1.65 15.09 1.28
C ALA A 267 1.23 16.31 0.43
N THR A 268 0.36 17.13 1.01
CA THR A 268 -0.16 18.39 0.44
C THR A 268 0.33 19.59 1.23
N GLU A 269 0.16 20.79 0.66
CA GLU A 269 0.44 22.06 1.35
C GLU A 269 -0.42 22.27 2.61
N TYR A 270 -1.57 21.56 2.72
CA TYR A 270 -2.50 21.66 3.84
C TYR A 270 -2.18 20.70 4.99
N GLY A 271 -1.05 19.98 4.92
CA GLY A 271 -0.63 18.99 5.93
C GLY A 271 -1.40 17.68 5.90
N SER A 272 -2.32 17.51 4.96
CA SER A 272 -3.01 16.26 4.67
C SER A 272 -2.23 15.42 3.64
N HIS A 273 -2.66 14.18 3.39
CA HIS A 273 -2.20 13.40 2.25
C HIS A 273 -3.37 13.07 1.33
N GLU A 274 -3.13 13.17 0.03
CA GLU A 274 -4.11 12.86 -1.01
C GLU A 274 -3.64 11.73 -1.92
N LEU A 275 -4.57 11.05 -2.59
CA LEU A 275 -4.27 10.10 -3.64
C LEU A 275 -4.06 10.82 -4.96
N ARG A 276 -2.89 10.59 -5.57
CA ARG A 276 -2.51 11.17 -6.88
C ARG A 276 -2.23 10.09 -7.91
N THR A 277 -2.27 10.49 -9.19
CA THR A 277 -1.91 9.62 -10.32
C THR A 277 -1.08 10.35 -11.34
N GLU A 278 -0.22 9.60 -12.03
CA GLU A 278 0.51 10.05 -13.22
C GLU A 278 0.66 8.91 -14.24
N LEU A 279 0.79 9.27 -15.51
CA LEU A 279 1.16 8.35 -16.60
C LEU A 279 2.66 8.49 -16.90
N ARG A 280 3.32 7.34 -17.06
CA ARG A 280 4.76 7.26 -17.37
C ARG A 280 4.97 6.37 -18.58
N ALA A 281 5.79 6.81 -19.53
CA ALA A 281 6.26 5.93 -20.59
C ALA A 281 7.03 4.75 -19.97
N GLN A 282 6.88 3.56 -20.52
CA GLN A 282 7.78 2.45 -20.17
C GLN A 282 9.20 2.80 -20.60
N PRO A 283 10.21 2.56 -19.76
CA PRO A 283 11.60 2.80 -20.09
C PRO A 283 12.15 1.85 -21.16
#